data_ab3e8b824e030650f739a6961f517f59
#
_entry.id   ab3e8b824e030650f739a6961f517f59
#
_cell.length_a   1.000
_cell.length_b   1.000
_cell.length_c   1.000
_cell.angle_alpha   90.00
_cell.angle_beta   90.00
_cell.angle_gamma   90.00
#
_symmetry.space_group_name_H-M   'P 1'
#
loop_
_entity.id
_entity.type
_entity.pdbx_description
1 polymer ?
#
loop_
_entity_poly.entity_id
_entity_poly.type
_entity_poly.pdbx_seq_one_letter_code
_entity_poly.pdbx_strand_id
1 'polypeptide(L)'
;MNKQEKEFYKSFAEHGTGDAKVSISPKEVLILLYITATDLNLQKPVFEADKYSEVANKGFYYITHAEIDSLPEISQEECFRIMEDIGVTNYRNISYLYMKNLCALYRRRVKYYYILKNQPFPNAEQIVPRSLLEYGNCENQLLADWLEWRKWIFDIDNRSAQETGYVFEPILASCLGGEPVSGKNSPVRRIDEKGNPTENRRQVDCFIKDSAEVYELKMRVTIAASGQGRFNEEMTFPQEAQKAGLTPILVVFDGNESELLNKLKKQYQDCGGKYYIGDDAWNMLRERAGVEMGIFINKYIYPPINSMELFLKSNPNEVTLSKNDSQIIISGLNGQYIIDRG
;
A
#
# COMPACT_ATOMS: atom_id res chain seq x y z
N MET A 1 11.08 -5.30 28.15
CA MET A 1 9.87 -5.74 27.39
C MET A 1 9.69 -7.25 27.49
N ASN A 2 8.48 -7.72 27.85
CA ASN A 2 8.08 -9.12 27.80
C ASN A 2 7.80 -9.58 26.33
N LYS A 3 7.44 -10.86 26.14
CA LYS A 3 7.22 -11.42 24.80
C LYS A 3 6.04 -10.75 24.07
N GLN A 4 4.94 -10.47 24.77
CA GLN A 4 3.75 -9.84 24.16
C GLN A 4 4.03 -8.40 23.74
N GLU A 5 4.72 -7.62 24.58
CA GLU A 5 5.15 -6.26 24.27
C GLU A 5 6.08 -6.22 23.07
N LYS A 6 7.02 -7.18 22.95
CA LYS A 6 7.90 -7.29 21.77
C LYS A 6 7.12 -7.60 20.48
N GLU A 7 6.16 -8.51 20.53
CA GLU A 7 5.32 -8.83 19.39
C GLU A 7 4.42 -7.65 19.02
N PHE A 8 3.89 -6.95 20.00
CA PHE A 8 3.09 -5.75 19.79
C PHE A 8 3.93 -4.66 19.13
N TYR A 9 5.11 -4.32 19.66
CA TYR A 9 6.01 -3.35 19.05
C TYR A 9 6.39 -3.71 17.62
N LYS A 10 6.66 -4.99 17.34
CA LYS A 10 6.95 -5.48 16.00
C LYS A 10 5.82 -5.18 15.00
N SER A 11 4.57 -5.16 15.44
CA SER A 11 3.45 -4.82 14.57
C SER A 11 3.52 -3.41 13.99
N PHE A 12 4.21 -2.50 14.67
CA PHE A 12 4.51 -1.15 14.16
C PHE A 12 5.81 -1.12 13.36
N ALA A 13 6.86 -1.78 13.84
CA ALA A 13 8.20 -1.66 13.31
C ALA A 13 8.50 -2.60 12.13
N GLU A 14 7.83 -3.75 12.04
CA GLU A 14 8.19 -4.80 11.10
C GLU A 14 7.02 -5.20 10.18
N HIS A 15 7.33 -5.56 8.93
CA HIS A 15 6.35 -6.13 8.00
C HIS A 15 7.04 -7.05 6.99
N GLY A 16 6.34 -8.12 6.59
CA GLY A 16 6.82 -9.09 5.61
C GLY A 16 7.65 -10.21 6.23
N THR A 17 8.11 -11.11 5.39
CA THR A 17 8.90 -12.29 5.76
C THR A 17 10.10 -12.47 4.81
N GLY A 18 11.14 -13.17 5.28
CA GLY A 18 12.33 -13.44 4.48
C GLY A 18 13.05 -12.19 4.01
N ASP A 19 13.62 -12.24 2.80
CA ASP A 19 14.37 -11.14 2.18
C ASP A 19 13.50 -9.91 1.86
N ALA A 20 12.18 -10.08 1.93
CA ALA A 20 11.21 -9.02 1.72
C ALA A 20 10.82 -8.29 3.00
N LYS A 21 11.36 -8.70 4.16
CA LYS A 21 11.07 -8.06 5.45
C LYS A 21 11.63 -6.65 5.49
N VAL A 22 10.81 -5.72 5.92
CA VAL A 22 11.22 -4.34 6.22
C VAL A 22 11.04 -4.09 7.70
N SER A 23 12.07 -3.54 8.32
CA SER A 23 12.04 -3.08 9.70
C SER A 23 12.42 -1.60 9.73
N ILE A 24 11.71 -0.84 10.53
CA ILE A 24 12.05 0.54 10.85
C ILE A 24 12.67 0.61 12.26
N SER A 25 13.61 1.50 12.43
CA SER A 25 14.36 1.68 13.67
C SER A 25 13.49 2.28 14.78
N PRO A 26 13.90 2.16 16.05
CA PRO A 26 13.22 2.85 17.14
C PRO A 26 13.19 4.38 16.98
N LYS A 27 14.22 4.98 16.35
CA LYS A 27 14.22 6.41 16.00
C LYS A 27 13.08 6.75 15.05
N GLU A 28 12.91 5.96 14.00
CA GLU A 28 11.82 6.16 13.02
C GLU A 28 10.44 5.97 13.67
N VAL A 29 10.27 4.94 14.50
CA VAL A 29 9.02 4.75 15.26
C VAL A 29 8.73 5.94 16.15
N LEU A 30 9.74 6.50 16.85
CA LEU A 30 9.57 7.66 17.69
C LEU A 30 9.21 8.93 16.90
N ILE A 31 9.82 9.15 15.74
CA ILE A 31 9.44 10.25 14.83
C ILE A 31 7.95 10.13 14.45
N LEU A 32 7.51 8.94 14.05
CA LEU A 32 6.12 8.69 13.69
C LEU A 32 5.15 8.88 14.87
N LEU A 33 5.62 8.59 16.08
CA LEU A 33 4.87 8.87 17.31
C LEU A 33 4.72 10.39 17.57
N TYR A 34 5.78 11.19 17.34
CA TYR A 34 5.70 12.65 17.39
C TYR A 34 4.72 13.21 16.38
N ILE A 35 4.75 12.69 15.14
CA ILE A 35 3.79 13.07 14.10
C ILE A 35 2.37 12.71 14.54
N THR A 36 2.13 11.49 15.03
CA THR A 36 0.82 11.05 15.52
C THR A 36 0.31 11.94 16.66
N ALA A 37 1.18 12.23 17.64
CA ALA A 37 0.81 13.07 18.77
C ALA A 37 0.47 14.50 18.34
N THR A 38 1.19 15.04 17.36
CA THR A 38 0.90 16.36 16.79
C THR A 38 -0.43 16.38 16.03
N ASP A 39 -0.67 15.40 15.19
CA ASP A 39 -1.85 15.32 14.34
C ASP A 39 -3.15 15.13 15.14
N LEU A 40 -3.08 14.33 16.18
CA LEU A 40 -4.22 14.03 17.05
C LEU A 40 -4.30 14.89 18.30
N ASN A 41 -3.42 15.91 18.41
CA ASN A 41 -3.35 16.79 19.56
C ASN A 41 -3.21 16.02 20.91
N LEU A 42 -2.39 14.98 20.91
CA LEU A 42 -2.06 14.20 22.11
C LEU A 42 -0.88 14.83 22.87
N GLN A 43 -0.61 14.33 24.07
CA GLN A 43 0.62 14.66 24.79
C GLN A 43 1.82 14.24 23.93
N LYS A 44 2.77 15.16 23.75
CA LYS A 44 3.98 14.88 22.98
C LYS A 44 4.95 14.00 23.76
N PRO A 45 5.71 13.13 23.09
CA PRO A 45 6.82 12.42 23.70
C PRO A 45 7.80 13.40 24.39
N VAL A 46 8.43 12.95 25.49
CA VAL A 46 9.34 13.82 26.25
C VAL A 46 10.81 13.57 25.88
N PHE A 47 11.14 12.42 25.31
CA PHE A 47 12.50 12.03 24.95
C PHE A 47 13.11 12.94 23.88
N GLU A 48 14.17 13.67 24.20
CA GLU A 48 14.90 14.56 23.29
C GLU A 48 13.94 15.44 22.42
N ALA A 49 12.94 16.02 23.10
CA ALA A 49 11.75 16.60 22.48
C ALA A 49 12.06 17.61 21.36
N ASP A 50 13.06 18.46 21.55
CA ASP A 50 13.40 19.51 20.58
C ASP A 50 13.90 18.91 19.26
N LYS A 51 14.81 17.93 19.32
CA LYS A 51 15.43 17.30 18.13
C LYS A 51 14.44 16.47 17.34
N TYR A 52 13.68 15.61 18.03
CA TYR A 52 12.68 14.77 17.37
C TYR A 52 11.51 15.55 16.82
N SER A 53 11.05 16.61 17.55
CA SER A 53 9.99 17.49 17.06
C SER A 53 10.43 18.27 15.83
N GLU A 54 11.68 18.73 15.76
CA GLU A 54 12.21 19.45 14.60
C GLU A 54 12.12 18.58 13.34
N VAL A 55 12.59 17.32 13.43
CA VAL A 55 12.52 16.38 12.31
C VAL A 55 11.07 16.02 11.94
N ALA A 56 10.24 15.74 12.95
CA ALA A 56 8.83 15.41 12.71
C ALA A 56 8.04 16.55 12.05
N ASN A 57 8.33 17.79 12.39
CA ASN A 57 7.66 18.98 11.84
C ASN A 57 8.00 19.28 10.37
N LYS A 58 9.05 18.67 9.81
CA LYS A 58 9.35 18.77 8.36
C LYS A 58 8.29 18.12 7.49
N GLY A 59 7.49 17.25 8.08
CA GLY A 59 6.46 16.49 7.40
C GLY A 59 6.94 15.13 6.92
N PHE A 60 6.06 14.17 6.99
CA PHE A 60 6.28 12.74 6.75
C PHE A 60 7.09 12.42 5.47
N TYR A 61 6.81 13.13 4.37
CA TYR A 61 7.43 12.84 3.06
C TYR A 61 8.82 13.47 2.87
N TYR A 62 9.22 14.38 3.74
CA TYR A 62 10.45 15.17 3.59
C TYR A 62 11.57 14.76 4.55
N ILE A 63 11.33 13.79 5.42
CA ILE A 63 12.32 13.27 6.37
C ILE A 63 13.35 12.44 5.61
N THR A 64 14.62 12.79 5.74
CA THR A 64 15.75 12.12 5.08
C THR A 64 16.46 11.14 6.02
N HIS A 65 17.15 10.14 5.46
CA HIS A 65 17.96 9.21 6.26
C HIS A 65 19.05 9.94 7.08
N ALA A 66 19.71 10.95 6.51
CA ALA A 66 20.73 11.72 7.22
C ALA A 66 20.19 12.42 8.47
N GLU A 67 18.95 12.90 8.44
CA GLU A 67 18.30 13.49 9.62
C GLU A 67 17.98 12.43 10.68
N ILE A 68 17.48 11.28 10.28
CA ILE A 68 17.21 10.15 11.18
C ILE A 68 18.51 9.69 11.84
N ASP A 69 19.59 9.56 11.08
CA ASP A 69 20.89 9.13 11.58
C ASP A 69 21.48 10.12 12.61
N SER A 70 21.21 11.42 12.42
CA SER A 70 21.67 12.48 13.34
C SER A 70 20.94 12.51 14.69
N LEU A 71 19.78 11.86 14.82
CA LEU A 71 19.01 11.83 16.04
C LEU A 71 19.68 10.98 17.13
N PRO A 72 19.49 11.33 18.40
CA PRO A 72 19.92 10.50 19.53
C PRO A 72 19.38 9.08 19.44
N GLU A 73 20.21 8.11 19.86
CA GLU A 73 19.79 6.71 19.92
C GLU A 73 18.72 6.50 20.99
N ILE A 74 17.75 5.68 20.68
CA ILE A 74 16.74 5.23 21.62
C ILE A 74 16.60 3.71 21.54
N SER A 75 16.44 3.07 22.68
CA SER A 75 16.19 1.64 22.74
C SER A 75 14.74 1.30 22.37
N GLN A 76 14.53 0.09 21.86
CA GLN A 76 13.19 -0.43 21.59
C GLN A 76 12.29 -0.41 22.84
N GLU A 77 12.87 -0.75 24.00
CA GLU A 77 12.14 -0.77 25.27
C GLU A 77 11.70 0.62 25.71
N GLU A 78 12.56 1.60 25.59
CA GLU A 78 12.25 2.98 25.94
C GLU A 78 11.21 3.59 24.97
N CYS A 79 11.38 3.35 23.68
CA CYS A 79 10.39 3.76 22.67
C CYS A 79 9.00 3.16 22.98
N PHE A 80 8.94 1.88 23.35
CA PHE A 80 7.68 1.22 23.69
C PHE A 80 7.04 1.84 24.95
N ARG A 81 7.81 2.16 26.00
CA ARG A 81 7.27 2.86 27.19
C ARG A 81 6.67 4.22 26.83
N ILE A 82 7.35 4.99 25.99
CA ILE A 82 6.82 6.27 25.52
C ILE A 82 5.51 6.08 24.73
N MET A 83 5.41 5.03 23.92
CA MET A 83 4.16 4.68 23.22
C MET A 83 3.02 4.35 24.20
N GLU A 84 3.32 3.67 25.32
CA GLU A 84 2.34 3.40 26.38
C GLU A 84 1.88 4.69 27.06
N ASP A 85 2.80 5.56 27.44
CA ASP A 85 2.51 6.83 28.11
C ASP A 85 1.58 7.73 27.28
N ILE A 86 1.71 7.67 25.95
CA ILE A 86 0.87 8.43 25.00
C ILE A 86 -0.44 7.69 24.68
N GLY A 87 -0.57 6.43 25.05
CA GLY A 87 -1.78 5.63 24.89
C GLY A 87 -1.98 5.03 23.50
N VAL A 88 -0.93 4.99 22.65
CA VAL A 88 -1.01 4.37 21.31
C VAL A 88 -0.85 2.85 21.34
N THR A 89 -0.64 2.25 22.50
CA THR A 89 -0.55 0.79 22.67
C THR A 89 -1.91 0.13 22.93
N ASN A 90 -2.96 0.90 23.13
CA ASN A 90 -4.30 0.37 23.31
C ASN A 90 -5.01 0.23 21.97
N TYR A 91 -5.18 -1.01 21.48
CA TYR A 91 -5.82 -1.33 20.18
C TYR A 91 -7.28 -0.86 20.05
N ARG A 92 -7.92 -0.43 21.14
CA ARG A 92 -9.27 0.16 21.12
C ARG A 92 -9.25 1.66 20.85
N ASN A 93 -8.10 2.30 20.94
CA ASN A 93 -7.95 3.73 20.74
C ASN A 93 -7.71 4.06 19.27
N ILE A 94 -8.30 5.13 18.79
CA ILE A 94 -8.08 5.63 17.44
C ILE A 94 -6.60 6.02 17.21
N SER A 95 -5.91 6.47 18.26
CA SER A 95 -4.48 6.79 18.24
C SER A 95 -3.59 5.58 17.89
N TYR A 96 -3.95 4.38 18.38
CA TYR A 96 -3.32 3.13 17.97
C TYR A 96 -3.48 2.89 16.48
N LEU A 97 -4.71 2.99 15.98
CA LEU A 97 -5.03 2.76 14.57
C LEU A 97 -4.28 3.74 13.66
N TYR A 98 -4.29 5.02 14.05
CA TYR A 98 -3.59 6.08 13.34
C TYR A 98 -2.09 5.81 13.25
N MET A 99 -1.43 5.56 14.37
CA MET A 99 0.00 5.27 14.45
C MET A 99 0.36 4.00 13.66
N LYS A 100 -0.44 2.95 13.76
CA LYS A 100 -0.25 1.70 13.03
C LYS A 100 -0.28 1.92 11.52
N ASN A 101 -1.26 2.67 11.03
CA ASN A 101 -1.40 2.99 9.62
C ASN A 101 -0.25 3.90 9.13
N LEU A 102 0.18 4.86 9.95
CA LEU A 102 1.31 5.72 9.62
C LEU A 102 2.62 4.92 9.52
N CYS A 103 2.86 4.01 10.46
CA CYS A 103 4.00 3.09 10.38
C CYS A 103 3.91 2.17 9.15
N ALA A 104 2.74 1.66 8.81
CA ALA A 104 2.55 0.83 7.62
C ALA A 104 2.87 1.60 6.33
N LEU A 105 2.39 2.83 6.21
CA LEU A 105 2.67 3.69 5.06
C LEU A 105 4.17 4.05 4.98
N TYR A 106 4.81 4.34 6.10
CA TYR A 106 6.23 4.64 6.16
C TYR A 106 7.08 3.43 5.74
N ARG A 107 6.80 2.24 6.28
CA ARG A 107 7.45 0.99 5.86
C ARG A 107 7.30 0.73 4.36
N ARG A 108 6.15 1.09 3.77
CA ARG A 108 5.93 0.94 2.32
C ARG A 108 6.91 1.80 1.51
N ARG A 109 7.20 3.02 1.95
CA ARG A 109 8.20 3.88 1.31
C ARG A 109 9.60 3.26 1.38
N VAL A 110 9.99 2.83 2.57
CA VAL A 110 11.27 2.13 2.80
C VAL A 110 11.36 0.86 1.96
N LYS A 111 10.26 0.09 1.88
CA LYS A 111 10.19 -1.14 1.08
C LYS A 111 10.45 -0.89 -0.40
N TYR A 112 9.95 0.19 -0.96
CA TYR A 112 10.16 0.50 -2.37
C TYR A 112 11.64 0.70 -2.69
N TYR A 113 12.37 1.40 -1.83
CA TYR A 113 13.82 1.51 -1.95
C TYR A 113 14.51 0.14 -1.91
N TYR A 114 14.10 -0.75 -0.99
CA TYR A 114 14.63 -2.11 -0.91
C TYR A 114 14.30 -2.95 -2.15
N ILE A 115 13.14 -2.78 -2.75
CA ILE A 115 12.79 -3.44 -4.01
C ILE A 115 13.77 -3.01 -5.12
N LEU A 116 14.00 -1.71 -5.28
CA LEU A 116 14.94 -1.19 -6.27
C LEU A 116 16.37 -1.69 -6.01
N LYS A 117 16.78 -1.70 -4.74
CA LYS A 117 18.12 -2.15 -4.33
C LYS A 117 18.36 -3.64 -4.58
N ASN A 118 17.39 -4.49 -4.25
CA ASN A 118 17.59 -5.93 -4.15
C ASN A 118 16.91 -6.74 -5.27
N GLN A 119 16.10 -6.15 -6.14
CA GLN A 119 15.50 -6.88 -7.26
C GLN A 119 16.60 -7.36 -8.20
N PRO A 120 16.82 -8.69 -8.34
CA PRO A 120 17.86 -9.21 -9.21
C PRO A 120 17.58 -8.83 -10.67
N PHE A 121 18.65 -8.65 -11.45
CA PHE A 121 18.50 -8.59 -12.90
C PHE A 121 18.11 -9.97 -13.43
N PRO A 122 17.28 -10.02 -14.47
CA PRO A 122 16.88 -11.30 -15.06
C PRO A 122 18.08 -12.02 -15.69
N ASN A 123 18.08 -13.33 -15.60
CA ASN A 123 19.11 -14.14 -16.24
C ASN A 123 18.68 -14.54 -17.67
N ALA A 124 19.61 -15.11 -18.43
CA ALA A 124 19.38 -15.51 -19.81
C ALA A 124 18.23 -16.50 -19.97
N GLU A 125 18.03 -17.43 -19.03
CA GLU A 125 16.93 -18.41 -19.08
C GLU A 125 15.54 -17.77 -18.98
N GLN A 126 15.45 -16.61 -18.33
CA GLN A 126 14.22 -15.83 -18.22
C GLN A 126 13.92 -14.98 -19.45
N ILE A 127 14.95 -14.66 -20.24
CA ILE A 127 14.90 -13.73 -21.39
C ILE A 127 14.78 -14.48 -22.71
N VAL A 128 15.60 -15.54 -22.91
CA VAL A 128 15.75 -16.22 -24.19
C VAL A 128 14.43 -16.77 -24.78
N PRO A 129 13.50 -17.41 -24.02
CA PRO A 129 12.26 -17.87 -24.58
C PRO A 129 11.42 -16.73 -25.18
N ARG A 130 11.47 -15.56 -24.56
CA ARG A 130 10.74 -14.36 -25.02
C ARG A 130 11.36 -13.73 -26.25
N SER A 131 12.71 -13.74 -26.35
CA SER A 131 13.42 -13.19 -27.48
C SER A 131 13.09 -13.88 -28.80
N LEU A 132 12.72 -15.17 -28.78
CA LEU A 132 12.29 -15.89 -29.97
C LEU A 132 11.05 -15.28 -30.63
N LEU A 133 10.17 -14.66 -29.84
CA LEU A 133 8.93 -14.03 -30.32
C LEU A 133 9.14 -12.56 -30.69
N GLU A 134 10.21 -11.96 -30.19
CA GLU A 134 10.46 -10.51 -30.32
C GLU A 134 11.73 -10.23 -31.16
N TYR A 135 12.32 -11.26 -31.76
CA TYR A 135 13.46 -11.11 -32.64
C TYR A 135 13.12 -10.24 -33.86
N GLY A 136 13.85 -9.14 -34.02
CA GLY A 136 13.58 -8.12 -35.05
C GLY A 136 14.85 -7.61 -35.71
N ASN A 137 14.77 -6.53 -36.47
CA ASN A 137 15.86 -5.90 -37.21
C ASN A 137 16.79 -5.07 -36.32
N CYS A 138 17.21 -5.57 -35.19
CA CYS A 138 18.20 -4.93 -34.34
C CYS A 138 19.36 -5.90 -34.02
N GLU A 139 20.47 -5.34 -33.61
CA GLU A 139 21.60 -6.15 -33.16
C GLU A 139 21.22 -6.99 -31.96
N ASN A 140 21.75 -8.21 -31.91
CA ASN A 140 21.48 -9.16 -30.82
C ASN A 140 21.76 -8.57 -29.43
N GLN A 141 22.83 -7.82 -29.29
CA GLN A 141 23.17 -7.18 -28.00
C GLN A 141 22.14 -6.14 -27.60
N LEU A 142 21.72 -5.27 -28.52
CA LEU A 142 20.71 -4.26 -28.27
C LEU A 142 19.36 -4.90 -27.89
N LEU A 143 19.01 -5.99 -28.57
CA LEU A 143 17.79 -6.75 -28.23
C LEU A 143 17.89 -7.38 -26.85
N ALA A 144 19.04 -7.98 -26.50
CA ALA A 144 19.27 -8.57 -25.19
C ALA A 144 19.15 -7.52 -24.07
N ASP A 145 19.81 -6.38 -24.23
CA ASP A 145 19.77 -5.27 -23.27
C ASP A 145 18.34 -4.74 -23.08
N TRP A 146 17.61 -4.57 -24.18
CA TRP A 146 16.21 -4.14 -24.12
C TRP A 146 15.32 -5.13 -23.40
N LEU A 147 15.44 -6.43 -23.67
CA LEU A 147 14.65 -7.46 -23.04
C LEU A 147 14.99 -7.62 -21.56
N GLU A 148 16.26 -7.48 -21.17
CA GLU A 148 16.71 -7.49 -19.79
C GLU A 148 16.07 -6.33 -19.01
N TRP A 149 16.15 -5.10 -19.52
CA TRP A 149 15.54 -3.93 -18.90
C TRP A 149 14.03 -4.07 -18.78
N ARG A 150 13.37 -4.48 -19.85
CA ARG A 150 11.91 -4.63 -19.87
C ARG A 150 11.43 -5.67 -18.85
N LYS A 151 12.12 -6.80 -18.77
CA LYS A 151 11.79 -7.85 -17.79
C LYS A 151 12.01 -7.35 -16.38
N TRP A 152 13.13 -6.71 -16.11
CA TRP A 152 13.47 -6.19 -14.79
C TRP A 152 12.48 -5.10 -14.33
N ILE A 153 12.12 -4.16 -15.18
CA ILE A 153 11.11 -3.13 -14.88
C ILE A 153 9.75 -3.78 -14.61
N PHE A 154 9.37 -4.77 -15.42
CA PHE A 154 8.13 -5.51 -15.20
C PHE A 154 8.11 -6.22 -13.85
N ASP A 155 9.20 -6.84 -13.44
CA ASP A 155 9.29 -7.54 -12.15
C ASP A 155 9.19 -6.56 -10.98
N ILE A 156 9.82 -5.38 -11.07
CA ILE A 156 9.69 -4.31 -10.08
C ILE A 156 8.26 -3.81 -9.99
N ASP A 157 7.63 -3.50 -11.13
CA ASP A 157 6.26 -2.98 -11.15
C ASP A 157 5.28 -4.00 -10.56
N ASN A 158 5.38 -5.26 -10.98
CA ASN A 158 4.52 -6.33 -10.49
C ASN A 158 4.66 -6.52 -8.97
N ARG A 159 5.90 -6.57 -8.47
CA ARG A 159 6.18 -6.68 -7.04
C ARG A 159 5.69 -5.45 -6.26
N SER A 160 5.91 -4.26 -6.79
CA SER A 160 5.47 -3.01 -6.18
C SER A 160 3.95 -2.91 -6.12
N ALA A 161 3.26 -3.35 -7.16
CA ALA A 161 1.79 -3.35 -7.20
C ALA A 161 1.18 -4.29 -6.15
N GLN A 162 1.74 -5.49 -5.99
CA GLN A 162 1.31 -6.44 -4.96
C GLN A 162 1.51 -5.88 -3.54
N GLU A 163 2.70 -5.35 -3.26
CA GLU A 163 3.00 -4.74 -1.95
C GLU A 163 2.12 -3.51 -1.67
N THR A 164 1.73 -2.77 -2.70
CA THR A 164 0.82 -1.62 -2.55
C THR A 164 -0.57 -2.08 -2.13
N GLY A 165 -1.13 -3.12 -2.75
CA GLY A 165 -2.40 -3.72 -2.34
C GLY A 165 -2.36 -4.17 -0.88
N TYR A 166 -1.37 -4.97 -0.51
CA TYR A 166 -1.22 -5.50 0.87
C TYR A 166 -1.11 -4.44 1.96
N VAL A 167 -0.64 -3.23 1.63
CA VAL A 167 -0.52 -2.13 2.60
C VAL A 167 -1.75 -1.23 2.56
N PHE A 168 -2.23 -0.84 1.38
CA PHE A 168 -3.31 0.13 1.27
C PHE A 168 -4.69 -0.44 1.58
N GLU A 169 -4.97 -1.68 1.22
CA GLU A 169 -6.26 -2.31 1.55
C GLU A 169 -6.57 -2.28 3.05
N PRO A 170 -5.66 -2.69 3.97
CA PRO A 170 -5.90 -2.57 5.41
C PRO A 170 -6.05 -1.12 5.91
N ILE A 171 -5.31 -0.17 5.33
CA ILE A 171 -5.41 1.24 5.68
C ILE A 171 -6.79 1.77 5.28
N LEU A 172 -7.23 1.51 4.06
CA LEU A 172 -8.53 1.94 3.56
C LEU A 172 -9.68 1.27 4.32
N ALA A 173 -9.56 -0.03 4.62
CA ALA A 173 -10.52 -0.76 5.43
C ALA A 173 -10.68 -0.13 6.82
N SER A 174 -9.56 0.24 7.45
CA SER A 174 -9.61 0.91 8.76
C SER A 174 -10.20 2.32 8.68
N CYS A 175 -9.98 3.05 7.59
CA CYS A 175 -10.64 4.34 7.35
C CYS A 175 -12.17 4.20 7.20
N LEU A 176 -12.63 3.07 6.67
CA LEU A 176 -14.06 2.75 6.57
C LEU A 176 -14.67 2.25 7.88
N GLY A 177 -13.85 2.03 8.91
CA GLY A 177 -14.29 1.45 10.18
C GLY A 177 -14.47 -0.06 10.14
N GLY A 178 -13.90 -0.74 9.15
CA GLY A 178 -13.92 -2.18 8.97
C GLY A 178 -12.54 -2.83 9.02
N GLU A 179 -12.50 -4.10 8.73
CA GLU A 179 -11.25 -4.88 8.69
C GLU A 179 -11.22 -5.84 7.50
N PRO A 180 -10.03 -6.13 6.94
CA PRO A 180 -9.88 -7.16 5.93
C PRO A 180 -10.13 -8.54 6.55
N VAL A 181 -10.88 -9.39 5.86
CA VAL A 181 -11.22 -10.73 6.35
C VAL A 181 -10.87 -11.77 5.30
N SER A 182 -10.16 -12.82 5.71
CA SER A 182 -9.71 -13.86 4.81
C SER A 182 -10.00 -15.27 5.33
N GLY A 183 -9.98 -16.23 4.40
CA GLY A 183 -10.07 -17.65 4.68
C GLY A 183 -11.28 -18.03 5.53
N LYS A 184 -11.07 -18.80 6.57
CA LYS A 184 -12.14 -19.35 7.44
C LYS A 184 -12.98 -18.29 8.16
N ASN A 185 -12.45 -17.08 8.32
CA ASN A 185 -13.11 -15.99 9.04
C ASN A 185 -14.02 -15.15 8.13
N SER A 186 -13.93 -15.29 6.81
CA SER A 186 -14.77 -14.53 5.89
C SER A 186 -16.24 -14.94 6.00
N PRO A 187 -17.17 -14.00 6.02
CA PRO A 187 -18.61 -14.29 5.96
C PRO A 187 -19.05 -14.70 4.55
N VAL A 188 -18.28 -14.38 3.51
CA VAL A 188 -18.64 -14.63 2.11
C VAL A 188 -18.16 -16.01 1.68
N ARG A 189 -19.06 -16.87 1.25
CA ARG A 189 -18.77 -18.18 0.66
C ARG A 189 -18.76 -18.08 -0.86
N ARG A 190 -17.79 -18.76 -1.50
CA ARG A 190 -17.80 -18.91 -2.96
C ARG A 190 -19.00 -19.75 -3.39
N ILE A 191 -19.50 -19.47 -4.59
CA ILE A 191 -20.59 -20.23 -5.20
C ILE A 191 -20.06 -21.16 -6.30
N ASP A 192 -20.73 -22.30 -6.49
CA ASP A 192 -20.48 -23.20 -7.62
C ASP A 192 -21.17 -22.70 -8.91
N GLU A 193 -20.98 -23.40 -10.02
CA GLU A 193 -21.59 -23.07 -11.33
C GLU A 193 -23.15 -23.07 -11.29
N LYS A 194 -23.74 -23.76 -10.32
CA LYS A 194 -25.19 -23.77 -10.09
C LYS A 194 -25.64 -22.66 -9.15
N GLY A 195 -24.68 -21.86 -8.65
CA GLY A 195 -24.93 -20.77 -7.72
C GLY A 195 -25.14 -21.22 -6.27
N ASN A 196 -24.78 -22.44 -5.86
CA ASN A 196 -24.88 -22.87 -4.48
C ASN A 196 -23.63 -22.51 -3.69
N PRO A 197 -23.75 -22.09 -2.42
CA PRO A 197 -22.60 -21.82 -1.55
C PRO A 197 -21.73 -23.08 -1.36
N THR A 198 -20.42 -22.92 -1.50
CA THR A 198 -19.42 -23.96 -1.26
C THR A 198 -18.79 -23.83 0.14
N GLU A 199 -17.93 -24.77 0.52
CA GLU A 199 -17.12 -24.66 1.74
C GLU A 199 -15.98 -23.60 1.61
N ASN A 200 -15.61 -23.27 0.38
CA ASN A 200 -14.57 -22.27 0.13
C ASN A 200 -15.09 -20.86 0.42
N ARG A 201 -14.28 -20.08 1.11
CA ARG A 201 -14.61 -18.70 1.47
C ARG A 201 -13.74 -17.72 0.69
N ARG A 202 -14.32 -16.56 0.39
CA ARG A 202 -13.65 -15.49 -0.34
C ARG A 202 -12.92 -14.57 0.62
N GLN A 203 -11.76 -14.10 0.25
CA GLN A 203 -11.15 -12.94 0.90
C GLN A 203 -11.98 -11.68 0.60
N VAL A 204 -12.13 -10.82 1.59
CA VAL A 204 -12.86 -9.56 1.51
C VAL A 204 -11.92 -8.45 1.99
N ASP A 205 -11.77 -7.40 1.19
CA ASP A 205 -10.82 -6.32 1.47
C ASP A 205 -11.25 -5.49 2.70
N CYS A 206 -12.58 -5.33 2.90
CA CYS A 206 -13.11 -4.72 4.10
C CYS A 206 -14.49 -5.30 4.44
N PHE A 207 -14.69 -5.68 5.69
CA PHE A 207 -15.96 -6.11 6.23
C PHE A 207 -16.36 -5.24 7.41
N ILE A 208 -17.55 -4.65 7.34
CA ILE A 208 -18.17 -3.88 8.42
C ILE A 208 -19.36 -4.68 8.93
N LYS A 209 -19.18 -5.32 10.07
CA LYS A 209 -20.16 -6.25 10.64
C LYS A 209 -21.48 -5.56 10.99
N ASP A 210 -21.42 -4.38 11.59
CA ASP A 210 -22.60 -3.68 12.13
C ASP A 210 -23.56 -3.20 11.02
N SER A 211 -23.03 -2.83 9.84
CA SER A 211 -23.84 -2.47 8.68
C SER A 211 -24.05 -3.60 7.68
N ALA A 212 -23.46 -4.79 7.94
CA ALA A 212 -23.48 -5.94 7.03
C ALA A 212 -22.97 -5.59 5.62
N GLU A 213 -21.95 -4.75 5.53
CA GLU A 213 -21.36 -4.31 4.27
C GLU A 213 -20.01 -5.00 4.02
N VAL A 214 -19.78 -5.41 2.77
CA VAL A 214 -18.51 -5.97 2.30
C VAL A 214 -18.00 -5.16 1.11
N TYR A 215 -16.71 -4.82 1.15
CA TYR A 215 -16.09 -3.94 0.18
C TYR A 215 -15.03 -4.67 -0.62
N GLU A 216 -14.99 -4.37 -1.90
CA GLU A 216 -13.87 -4.62 -2.82
C GLU A 216 -13.22 -3.28 -3.13
N LEU A 217 -11.93 -3.13 -2.80
CA LEU A 217 -11.18 -1.89 -2.89
C LEU A 217 -10.19 -1.95 -4.04
N LYS A 218 -10.29 -1.04 -5.00
CA LYS A 218 -9.41 -0.97 -6.18
C LYS A 218 -8.71 0.38 -6.26
N MET A 219 -7.39 0.36 -6.19
CA MET A 219 -6.59 1.59 -6.35
C MET A 219 -6.46 2.04 -7.81
N ARG A 220 -6.80 1.18 -8.77
CA ARG A 220 -6.73 1.44 -10.21
C ARG A 220 -7.79 0.67 -10.98
N VAL A 221 -8.15 1.20 -12.16
CA VAL A 221 -9.18 0.64 -13.05
C VAL A 221 -8.75 -0.65 -13.74
N THR A 222 -7.49 -1.04 -13.72
CA THR A 222 -7.06 -2.31 -14.34
C THR A 222 -7.72 -3.51 -13.67
N ILE A 223 -9.05 -3.60 -13.89
CA ILE A 223 -9.85 -4.76 -13.57
C ILE A 223 -9.44 -5.82 -14.57
N ALA A 224 -8.79 -6.84 -14.08
CA ALA A 224 -8.38 -8.00 -14.88
C ALA A 224 -7.33 -7.76 -15.98
N ALA A 225 -6.30 -6.96 -15.74
CA ALA A 225 -5.12 -6.94 -16.62
C ALA A 225 -4.41 -8.30 -16.74
N SER A 226 -4.78 -9.30 -15.92
CA SER A 226 -4.19 -10.63 -15.86
C SER A 226 -5.04 -11.78 -16.41
N GLY A 227 -6.04 -11.48 -17.27
CA GLY A 227 -6.80 -12.49 -17.99
C GLY A 227 -8.25 -12.70 -17.55
N GLN A 228 -9.01 -13.41 -18.39
CA GLN A 228 -10.47 -13.59 -18.27
C GLN A 228 -10.91 -14.26 -16.94
N GLY A 229 -10.09 -15.13 -16.36
CA GLY A 229 -10.42 -15.85 -15.12
C GLY A 229 -10.63 -14.91 -13.93
N ARG A 230 -9.79 -13.88 -13.80
CA ARG A 230 -9.85 -12.94 -12.67
C ARG A 230 -11.06 -12.01 -12.79
N PHE A 231 -11.44 -11.60 -14.00
CA PHE A 231 -12.64 -10.81 -14.22
C PHE A 231 -13.92 -11.57 -13.84
N ASN A 232 -13.99 -12.86 -14.17
CA ASN A 232 -15.13 -13.69 -13.76
C ASN A 232 -15.23 -13.81 -12.23
N GLU A 233 -14.12 -13.90 -11.54
CA GLU A 233 -14.10 -13.89 -10.07
C GLU A 233 -14.62 -12.55 -9.51
N GLU A 234 -14.25 -11.42 -10.08
CA GLU A 234 -14.77 -10.10 -9.72
C GLU A 234 -16.28 -10.00 -9.94
N MET A 235 -16.78 -10.53 -11.05
CA MET A 235 -18.21 -10.55 -11.38
C MET A 235 -19.04 -11.45 -10.46
N THR A 236 -18.47 -12.50 -9.87
CA THR A 236 -19.19 -13.38 -8.93
C THR A 236 -19.27 -12.85 -7.51
N PHE A 237 -18.35 -11.99 -7.09
CA PHE A 237 -18.29 -11.47 -5.74
C PHE A 237 -19.60 -10.82 -5.24
N PRO A 238 -20.24 -9.90 -5.98
CA PRO A 238 -21.50 -9.30 -5.50
C PRO A 238 -22.62 -10.32 -5.30
N GLN A 239 -22.69 -11.36 -6.11
CA GLN A 239 -23.66 -12.46 -5.94
C GLN A 239 -23.35 -13.29 -4.68
N GLU A 240 -22.08 -13.61 -4.45
CA GLU A 240 -21.61 -14.32 -3.26
C GLU A 240 -21.93 -13.56 -1.97
N ALA A 241 -21.69 -12.25 -1.97
CA ALA A 241 -22.01 -11.35 -0.87
C ALA A 241 -23.53 -11.26 -0.62
N GLN A 242 -24.31 -11.06 -1.68
CA GLN A 242 -25.79 -11.03 -1.58
C GLN A 242 -26.34 -12.34 -0.99
N LYS A 243 -25.85 -13.49 -1.40
CA LYS A 243 -26.24 -14.79 -0.85
C LYS A 243 -25.87 -14.99 0.61
N ALA A 244 -24.82 -14.31 1.06
CA ALA A 244 -24.43 -14.26 2.47
C ALA A 244 -25.28 -13.26 3.28
N GLY A 245 -26.26 -12.57 2.67
CA GLY A 245 -27.05 -11.53 3.31
C GLY A 245 -26.31 -10.22 3.54
N LEU A 246 -25.26 -9.98 2.75
CA LEU A 246 -24.39 -8.80 2.87
C LEU A 246 -24.59 -7.86 1.68
N THR A 247 -24.35 -6.58 1.91
CA THR A 247 -24.38 -5.55 0.85
C THR A 247 -22.99 -5.42 0.22
N PRO A 248 -22.81 -5.80 -1.05
CA PRO A 248 -21.52 -5.64 -1.73
C PRO A 248 -21.29 -4.19 -2.14
N ILE A 249 -20.10 -3.67 -1.91
CA ILE A 249 -19.72 -2.31 -2.27
C ILE A 249 -18.41 -2.33 -3.04
N LEU A 250 -18.42 -1.78 -4.26
CA LEU A 250 -17.24 -1.58 -5.09
C LEU A 250 -16.72 -0.17 -4.89
N VAL A 251 -15.43 -0.05 -4.56
CA VAL A 251 -14.75 1.25 -4.45
C VAL A 251 -13.54 1.27 -5.36
N VAL A 252 -13.55 2.13 -6.37
CA VAL A 252 -12.46 2.30 -7.32
C VAL A 252 -11.93 3.73 -7.22
N PHE A 253 -10.72 3.89 -6.71
CA PHE A 253 -10.12 5.21 -6.47
C PHE A 253 -9.58 5.90 -7.74
N ASP A 254 -9.49 5.18 -8.83
CA ASP A 254 -9.14 5.69 -10.16
C ASP A 254 -10.44 6.11 -10.89
N GLY A 255 -10.45 7.32 -11.45
CA GLY A 255 -11.62 7.88 -12.15
C GLY A 255 -11.75 7.48 -13.61
N ASN A 256 -10.82 6.68 -14.15
CA ASN A 256 -10.90 6.26 -15.56
C ASN A 256 -12.01 5.22 -15.77
N GLU A 257 -12.79 5.39 -16.83
CA GLU A 257 -13.85 4.44 -17.17
C GLU A 257 -13.37 3.37 -18.17
N SER A 258 -13.93 2.17 -18.04
CA SER A 258 -13.74 1.08 -18.98
C SER A 258 -15.03 0.28 -19.17
N GLU A 259 -15.16 -0.44 -20.29
CA GLU A 259 -16.31 -1.32 -20.52
C GLU A 259 -16.44 -2.42 -19.46
N LEU A 260 -15.30 -2.95 -18.99
CA LEU A 260 -15.29 -3.96 -17.93
C LEU A 260 -15.75 -3.38 -16.59
N LEU A 261 -15.34 -2.16 -16.27
CA LEU A 261 -15.82 -1.46 -15.08
C LEU A 261 -17.32 -1.23 -15.15
N ASN A 262 -17.85 -0.83 -16.30
CA ASN A 262 -19.29 -0.62 -16.46
C ASN A 262 -20.11 -1.92 -16.31
N LYS A 263 -19.59 -3.05 -16.78
CA LYS A 263 -20.19 -4.36 -16.53
C LYS A 263 -20.19 -4.71 -15.03
N LEU A 264 -19.09 -4.43 -14.36
CA LEU A 264 -18.94 -4.69 -12.92
C LEU A 264 -19.87 -3.80 -12.08
N LYS A 265 -19.96 -2.50 -12.37
CA LYS A 265 -20.93 -1.56 -11.76
C LYS A 265 -22.34 -2.12 -11.81
N LYS A 266 -22.77 -2.54 -13.01
CA LYS A 266 -24.10 -3.12 -13.21
C LYS A 266 -24.32 -4.37 -12.36
N GLN A 267 -23.33 -5.26 -12.29
CA GLN A 267 -23.40 -6.47 -11.49
C GLN A 267 -23.59 -6.18 -9.99
N TYR A 268 -22.88 -5.17 -9.46
CA TYR A 268 -23.09 -4.74 -8.06
C TYR A 268 -24.49 -4.20 -7.85
N GLN A 269 -25.02 -3.38 -8.74
CA GLN A 269 -26.38 -2.85 -8.67
C GLN A 269 -27.44 -3.96 -8.75
N ASP A 270 -27.28 -4.91 -9.65
CA ASP A 270 -28.21 -6.05 -9.83
C ASP A 270 -28.26 -6.95 -8.58
N CYS A 271 -27.19 -6.96 -7.78
CA CYS A 271 -27.09 -7.65 -6.51
C CYS A 271 -27.48 -6.79 -5.28
N GLY A 272 -28.09 -5.62 -5.48
CA GLY A 272 -28.49 -4.71 -4.39
C GLY A 272 -27.33 -3.98 -3.72
N GLY A 273 -26.15 -3.98 -4.38
CA GLY A 273 -24.95 -3.32 -3.90
C GLY A 273 -24.82 -1.87 -4.37
N LYS A 274 -23.67 -1.29 -4.02
CA LYS A 274 -23.31 0.10 -4.36
C LYS A 274 -21.95 0.13 -5.04
N TYR A 275 -21.64 1.25 -5.71
CA TYR A 275 -20.28 1.52 -6.19
C TYR A 275 -19.93 2.99 -6.03
N TYR A 276 -18.64 3.26 -5.86
CA TYR A 276 -18.04 4.60 -5.79
C TYR A 276 -16.78 4.63 -6.64
N ILE A 277 -16.63 5.63 -7.51
CA ILE A 277 -15.55 5.69 -8.51
C ILE A 277 -14.90 7.06 -8.49
N GLY A 278 -13.57 7.12 -8.59
CA GLY A 278 -12.82 8.38 -8.65
C GLY A 278 -13.11 9.29 -7.46
N ASP A 279 -13.54 10.51 -7.73
CA ASP A 279 -13.84 11.50 -6.69
C ASP A 279 -14.94 11.06 -5.72
N ASP A 280 -15.95 10.33 -6.21
CA ASP A 280 -17.01 9.80 -5.34
C ASP A 280 -16.46 8.77 -4.34
N ALA A 281 -15.48 7.96 -4.77
CA ALA A 281 -14.81 7.02 -3.88
C ALA A 281 -14.02 7.75 -2.78
N TRP A 282 -13.27 8.80 -3.14
CA TRP A 282 -12.52 9.61 -2.19
C TRP A 282 -13.43 10.38 -1.24
N ASN A 283 -14.55 10.92 -1.72
CA ASN A 283 -15.53 11.62 -0.89
C ASN A 283 -16.19 10.68 0.11
N MET A 284 -16.68 9.52 -0.36
CA MET A 284 -17.26 8.49 0.48
C MET A 284 -16.28 8.02 1.57
N LEU A 285 -15.01 7.79 1.23
CA LEU A 285 -13.99 7.40 2.19
C LEU A 285 -13.80 8.47 3.27
N ARG A 286 -13.70 9.76 2.91
CA ARG A 286 -13.55 10.88 3.86
C ARG A 286 -14.75 11.02 4.79
N GLU A 287 -15.96 10.89 4.26
CA GLU A 287 -17.19 10.97 5.04
C GLU A 287 -17.29 9.87 6.09
N ARG A 288 -16.82 8.65 5.76
CA ARG A 288 -16.87 7.50 6.67
C ARG A 288 -15.70 7.43 7.65
N ALA A 289 -14.57 8.02 7.32
CA ALA A 289 -13.33 7.88 8.08
C ALA A 289 -13.36 8.50 9.50
N GLY A 290 -14.33 9.38 9.78
CA GLY A 290 -14.33 10.16 11.01
C GLY A 290 -13.24 11.24 11.01
N VAL A 291 -13.10 11.94 12.14
CA VAL A 291 -12.23 13.11 12.23
C VAL A 291 -10.76 12.71 12.10
N GLU A 292 -10.32 11.73 12.88
CA GLU A 292 -8.89 11.36 12.98
C GLU A 292 -8.40 10.70 11.70
N MET A 293 -9.14 9.73 11.17
CA MET A 293 -8.76 9.10 9.91
C MET A 293 -8.98 10.03 8.71
N GLY A 294 -9.87 11.00 8.82
CA GLY A 294 -9.98 12.11 7.87
C GLY A 294 -8.70 12.95 7.82
N ILE A 295 -8.09 13.26 8.96
CA ILE A 295 -6.77 13.91 9.04
C ILE A 295 -5.72 13.05 8.33
N PHE A 296 -5.71 11.74 8.59
CA PHE A 296 -4.78 10.80 7.97
C PHE A 296 -4.87 10.82 6.43
N ILE A 297 -6.08 10.70 5.89
CA ILE A 297 -6.33 10.73 4.44
C ILE A 297 -5.86 12.05 3.83
N ASN A 298 -6.23 13.17 4.45
CA ASN A 298 -5.92 14.50 3.93
C ASN A 298 -4.44 14.86 4.01
N LYS A 299 -3.69 14.29 4.97
CA LYS A 299 -2.24 14.58 5.11
C LYS A 299 -1.34 13.58 4.36
N TYR A 300 -1.71 12.30 4.32
CA TYR A 300 -0.76 11.25 3.89
C TYR A 300 -1.19 10.48 2.65
N ILE A 301 -2.46 10.47 2.30
CA ILE A 301 -2.95 9.71 1.15
C ILE A 301 -3.22 10.63 -0.04
N TYR A 302 -4.06 11.62 0.13
CA TYR A 302 -4.57 12.43 -0.97
C TYR A 302 -3.54 13.44 -1.55
N PRO A 303 -2.77 14.20 -0.76
CA PRO A 303 -1.88 15.22 -1.30
C PRO A 303 -0.76 14.67 -2.20
N PRO A 304 -0.08 13.55 -1.89
CA PRO A 304 0.91 12.98 -2.79
C PRO A 304 0.34 12.57 -4.15
N ILE A 305 -0.89 12.05 -4.17
CA ILE A 305 -1.57 11.65 -5.41
C ILE A 305 -1.80 12.90 -6.28
N ASN A 306 -2.39 13.95 -5.72
CA ASN A 306 -2.65 15.21 -6.43
C ASN A 306 -1.36 15.89 -6.90
N SER A 307 -0.34 15.94 -6.04
CA SER A 307 0.94 16.55 -6.40
C SER A 307 1.61 15.81 -7.55
N MET A 308 1.56 14.49 -7.54
CA MET A 308 2.13 13.66 -8.60
C MET A 308 1.37 13.83 -9.92
N GLU A 309 0.05 13.89 -9.86
CA GLU A 309 -0.80 14.12 -11.04
C GLU A 309 -0.52 15.46 -11.70
N LEU A 310 -0.41 16.53 -10.89
CA LEU A 310 -0.04 17.86 -11.38
C LEU A 310 1.37 17.88 -11.98
N PHE A 311 2.33 17.22 -11.33
CA PHE A 311 3.70 17.12 -11.80
C PHE A 311 3.78 16.39 -13.15
N LEU A 312 3.13 15.24 -13.29
CA LEU A 312 3.11 14.47 -14.54
C LEU A 312 2.45 15.22 -15.69
N LYS A 313 1.44 16.05 -15.42
CA LYS A 313 0.77 16.88 -16.44
C LYS A 313 1.63 18.06 -16.89
N SER A 314 2.50 18.58 -16.04
CA SER A 314 3.26 19.82 -16.29
C SER A 314 4.67 19.59 -16.83
N ASN A 315 5.24 18.40 -16.69
CA ASN A 315 6.62 18.13 -17.06
C ASN A 315 6.73 17.02 -18.11
N PRO A 316 7.50 17.23 -19.19
CA PRO A 316 7.83 16.15 -20.11
C PRO A 316 8.68 15.08 -19.42
N ASN A 317 8.49 13.84 -19.84
CA ASN A 317 9.19 12.68 -19.28
C ASN A 317 10.66 12.64 -19.77
N GLU A 318 11.52 13.45 -19.20
CA GLU A 318 12.95 13.39 -19.42
C GLU A 318 13.62 12.58 -18.30
N VAL A 319 13.35 11.27 -18.27
CA VAL A 319 13.99 10.36 -17.33
C VAL A 319 14.87 9.38 -18.10
N THR A 320 16.10 9.26 -17.68
CA THR A 320 17.01 8.20 -18.12
C THR A 320 17.31 7.24 -17.01
N LEU A 321 17.34 5.96 -17.33
CA LEU A 321 17.72 4.88 -16.45
C LEU A 321 19.01 4.26 -16.98
N SER A 322 20.00 4.12 -16.11
CA SER A 322 21.23 3.39 -16.42
C SER A 322 21.64 2.50 -15.26
N LYS A 323 22.38 1.46 -15.55
CA LYS A 323 22.94 0.55 -14.56
C LYS A 323 24.39 0.25 -14.86
N ASN A 324 25.15 -0.04 -13.81
CA ASN A 324 26.40 -0.75 -13.85
C ASN A 324 26.38 -1.88 -12.80
N ASP A 325 27.49 -2.55 -12.60
CA ASP A 325 27.56 -3.72 -11.72
C ASP A 325 27.15 -3.42 -10.27
N SER A 326 27.37 -2.20 -9.82
CA SER A 326 27.14 -1.79 -8.42
C SER A 326 26.05 -0.75 -8.21
N GLN A 327 25.49 -0.15 -9.28
CA GLN A 327 24.57 0.98 -9.14
C GLN A 327 23.45 0.97 -10.17
N ILE A 328 22.30 1.52 -9.76
CA ILE A 328 21.25 2.00 -10.65
C ILE A 328 21.25 3.51 -10.56
N ILE A 329 21.21 4.19 -11.70
CA ILE A 329 21.20 5.64 -11.79
C ILE A 329 19.91 6.07 -12.49
N ILE A 330 19.12 6.86 -11.81
CA ILE A 330 17.89 7.46 -12.33
C ILE A 330 18.18 8.95 -12.48
N SER A 331 18.22 9.44 -13.71
CA SER A 331 18.47 10.85 -14.01
C SER A 331 17.19 11.50 -14.54
N GLY A 332 16.84 12.66 -14.01
CA GLY A 332 15.69 13.46 -14.42
C GLY A 332 16.01 14.94 -14.38
N LEU A 333 15.02 15.79 -14.64
CA LEU A 333 15.17 17.26 -14.67
C LEU A 333 15.77 17.85 -13.38
N ASN A 334 15.49 17.22 -12.23
CA ASN A 334 15.92 17.71 -10.92
C ASN A 334 17.23 17.09 -10.40
N GLY A 335 17.96 16.35 -11.25
CA GLY A 335 19.22 15.71 -10.89
C GLY A 335 19.21 14.19 -11.00
N GLN A 336 20.16 13.57 -10.30
CA GLN A 336 20.34 12.13 -10.30
C GLN A 336 20.01 11.52 -8.95
N TYR A 337 19.38 10.36 -8.99
CA TYR A 337 19.20 9.49 -7.84
C TYR A 337 20.00 8.21 -8.05
N ILE A 338 20.92 7.93 -7.14
CA ILE A 338 21.83 6.79 -7.22
C ILE A 338 21.45 5.77 -6.16
N ILE A 339 21.29 4.53 -6.57
CA ILE A 339 20.98 3.39 -5.70
C ILE A 339 22.17 2.44 -5.76
N ASP A 340 22.90 2.34 -4.65
CA ASP A 340 23.98 1.37 -4.53
C ASP A 340 23.42 -0.04 -4.35
N ARG A 341 23.95 -0.97 -5.13
CA ARG A 341 23.62 -2.38 -5.13
C ARG A 341 24.85 -3.14 -4.66
N GLY A 342 24.94 -3.36 -3.38
CA GLY A 342 26.03 -4.09 -2.76
C GLY A 342 25.95 -5.60 -2.92
#